data_a4ecdd0b2536ca84701a83474c911bd5
#
_entry.id   a4ecdd0b2536ca84701a83474c911bd5
#
_cell.length_a   1.000
_cell.length_b   1.000
_cell.length_c   1.000
_cell.angle_alpha   90.00
_cell.angle_beta   90.00
_cell.angle_gamma   90.00
#
_symmetry.space_group_name_H-M   'P 1'
#
loop_
_entity.id
_entity.type
_entity.pdbx_description
1 polymer ?
#
loop_
_entity_poly.entity_id
_entity_poly.type
_entity_poly.pdbx_seq_one_letter_code
_entity_poly.pdbx_strand_id
1 'polypeptide(L)'
;MKSIYELIDIEDSGIKVVNEMVAGAEHCVEILPPSKDRVEVLESLQVSTRSVLGAIAYETGGILIDNGWIRFFGSGHERLSRNLTDWDRSEHYLLVANDVVGGFFAINGGGLGADVGNIYYWSPDSIHWEGLEIGFTDFFQWSVTKRINEFYASLGKERFQKTYSQIATDKCLSFYPFLWAKEGSIEISSVKVVSVDEMYRLKLELLTSVS
;
A
#
# COMPACT_ATOMS: atom_id res chain seq x y z
N MET A 1 -5.31 -19.71 17.32
CA MET A 1 -4.27 -18.77 16.91
C MET A 1 -2.94 -19.48 17.01
N LYS A 2 -2.09 -19.32 16.01
CA LYS A 2 -0.72 -19.85 16.02
C LYS A 2 0.16 -18.96 16.91
N SER A 3 1.12 -19.56 17.61
CA SER A 3 2.13 -18.83 18.36
C SER A 3 3.16 -18.21 17.42
N ILE A 4 3.93 -17.22 17.89
CA ILE A 4 4.99 -16.58 17.09
C ILE A 4 6.00 -17.62 16.54
N TYR A 5 6.32 -18.65 17.32
CA TYR A 5 7.25 -19.71 16.89
C TYR A 5 6.72 -20.57 15.73
N GLU A 6 5.40 -20.65 15.56
CA GLU A 6 4.77 -21.35 14.44
C GLU A 6 4.60 -20.44 13.20
N LEU A 7 4.67 -19.12 13.39
CA LEU A 7 4.55 -18.14 12.33
C LEU A 7 5.92 -17.80 11.71
N ILE A 8 7.00 -17.84 12.49
CA ILE A 8 8.36 -17.55 11.99
C ILE A 8 8.98 -18.82 11.39
N ASP A 9 9.36 -18.73 10.12
CA ASP A 9 10.17 -19.73 9.44
C ASP A 9 11.49 -19.09 9.01
N ILE A 10 12.60 -19.55 9.59
CA ILE A 10 13.94 -19.00 9.32
C ILE A 10 14.54 -19.65 8.07
N GLU A 11 14.25 -20.92 7.81
CA GLU A 11 14.84 -21.67 6.71
C GLU A 11 14.18 -21.34 5.37
N ASP A 12 12.85 -21.19 5.38
CA ASP A 12 12.03 -20.94 4.19
C ASP A 12 11.29 -19.60 4.31
N SER A 13 12.02 -18.55 4.67
CA SER A 13 11.44 -17.20 4.79
C SER A 13 11.22 -16.57 3.42
N GLY A 14 10.03 -16.00 3.22
CA GLY A 14 9.62 -15.22 2.05
C GLY A 14 10.47 -13.95 1.83
N ILE A 15 11.29 -13.54 2.82
CA ILE A 15 12.22 -12.41 2.64
C ILE A 15 13.26 -12.67 1.54
N LYS A 16 13.60 -13.92 1.27
CA LYS A 16 14.49 -14.28 0.17
C LYS A 16 13.85 -13.90 -1.18
N VAL A 17 12.57 -14.20 -1.34
CA VAL A 17 11.78 -13.82 -2.52
C VAL A 17 11.67 -12.31 -2.65
N VAL A 18 11.40 -11.60 -1.54
CA VAL A 18 11.37 -10.12 -1.52
C VAL A 18 12.70 -9.54 -1.98
N ASN A 19 13.83 -10.06 -1.43
CA ASN A 19 15.17 -9.58 -1.79
C ASN A 19 15.52 -9.87 -3.27
N GLU A 20 15.11 -11.01 -3.82
CA GLU A 20 15.29 -11.34 -5.24
C GLU A 20 14.50 -10.36 -6.13
N MET A 21 13.22 -10.09 -5.80
CA MET A 21 12.40 -9.12 -6.53
C MET A 21 13.01 -7.71 -6.46
N VAL A 22 13.51 -7.30 -5.29
CA VAL A 22 14.16 -5.99 -5.09
C VAL A 22 15.49 -5.91 -5.85
N ALA A 23 16.27 -6.98 -5.88
CA ALA A 23 17.52 -7.04 -6.67
C ALA A 23 17.27 -6.91 -8.18
N GLY A 24 16.11 -7.39 -8.67
CA GLY A 24 15.68 -7.24 -10.06
C GLY A 24 14.84 -5.99 -10.34
N ALA A 25 14.69 -5.10 -9.37
CA ALA A 25 13.82 -3.93 -9.51
C ALA A 25 14.30 -2.96 -10.59
N GLU A 26 13.36 -2.40 -11.33
CA GLU A 26 13.59 -1.39 -12.37
C GLU A 26 13.42 0.06 -11.85
N HIS A 27 13.05 0.21 -10.57
CA HIS A 27 12.92 1.44 -9.81
C HIS A 27 13.80 1.41 -8.56
N CYS A 28 14.02 2.57 -7.95
CA CYS A 28 14.62 2.64 -6.63
C CYS A 28 13.70 1.99 -5.61
N VAL A 29 14.20 1.02 -4.85
CA VAL A 29 13.49 0.36 -3.76
C VAL A 29 14.28 0.53 -2.48
N GLU A 30 13.61 0.99 -1.42
CA GLU A 30 14.18 1.11 -0.09
C GLU A 30 13.41 0.23 0.88
N ILE A 31 14.11 -0.72 1.50
CA ILE A 31 13.56 -1.55 2.57
C ILE A 31 13.89 -0.87 3.90
N LEU A 32 12.85 -0.47 4.64
CA LEU A 32 13.00 0.15 5.95
C LEU A 32 13.23 -0.93 7.01
N PRO A 33 14.13 -0.70 7.99
CA PRO A 33 14.35 -1.64 9.10
C PRO A 33 13.05 -1.93 9.86
N PRO A 34 12.86 -3.16 10.37
CA PRO A 34 11.65 -3.51 11.12
C PRO A 34 11.56 -2.75 12.44
N SER A 35 10.35 -2.49 12.90
CA SER A 35 10.08 -1.92 14.20
C SER A 35 10.27 -2.96 15.33
N LYS A 36 10.29 -2.49 16.57
CA LYS A 36 10.26 -3.36 17.76
C LYS A 36 8.93 -4.15 17.88
N ASP A 37 7.86 -3.64 17.29
CA ASP A 37 6.49 -4.20 17.40
C ASP A 37 6.22 -5.28 16.34
N ARG A 38 7.25 -5.74 15.61
CA ARG A 38 7.13 -6.73 14.52
C ARG A 38 6.51 -8.07 14.95
N VAL A 39 6.74 -8.47 16.20
CA VAL A 39 6.18 -9.70 16.78
C VAL A 39 4.67 -9.56 16.91
N GLU A 40 4.21 -8.48 17.53
CA GLU A 40 2.81 -8.16 17.74
C GLU A 40 2.05 -8.00 16.41
N VAL A 41 2.70 -7.38 15.43
CA VAL A 41 2.15 -7.23 14.07
C VAL A 41 1.95 -8.60 13.43
N LEU A 42 2.97 -9.47 13.44
CA LEU A 42 2.88 -10.80 12.84
C LEU A 42 1.84 -11.68 13.55
N GLU A 43 1.80 -11.66 14.88
CA GLU A 43 0.80 -12.39 15.67
C GLU A 43 -0.63 -11.90 15.39
N SER A 44 -0.83 -10.58 15.26
CA SER A 44 -2.13 -10.02 14.90
C SER A 44 -2.59 -10.41 13.49
N LEU A 45 -1.68 -10.52 12.53
CA LEU A 45 -1.98 -10.92 11.16
C LEU A 45 -2.22 -12.41 11.00
N GLN A 46 -1.64 -13.26 11.87
CA GLN A 46 -1.70 -14.73 11.79
C GLN A 46 -1.22 -15.30 10.45
N VAL A 47 -0.25 -14.64 9.81
CA VAL A 47 0.40 -15.09 8.58
C VAL A 47 1.82 -15.56 8.87
N SER A 48 2.29 -16.57 8.14
CA SER A 48 3.67 -17.07 8.31
C SER A 48 4.66 -16.22 7.52
N THR A 49 5.89 -16.07 8.04
CA THR A 49 7.02 -15.45 7.34
C THR A 49 7.46 -16.21 6.08
N ARG A 50 6.93 -17.41 5.82
CA ARG A 50 7.08 -18.11 4.53
C ARG A 50 6.43 -17.33 3.38
N SER A 51 5.34 -16.60 3.65
CA SER A 51 4.69 -15.76 2.65
C SER A 51 5.43 -14.43 2.51
N VAL A 52 5.37 -13.82 1.33
CA VAL A 52 5.90 -12.48 1.07
C VAL A 52 5.27 -11.44 2.02
N LEU A 53 3.95 -11.52 2.25
CA LEU A 53 3.25 -10.63 3.20
C LEU A 53 3.79 -10.77 4.63
N GLY A 54 3.90 -12.01 5.13
CA GLY A 54 4.41 -12.27 6.48
C GLY A 54 5.88 -11.91 6.63
N ALA A 55 6.69 -12.11 5.59
CA ALA A 55 8.08 -11.68 5.57
C ALA A 55 8.21 -10.15 5.63
N ILE A 56 7.44 -9.41 4.83
CA ILE A 56 7.42 -7.94 4.87
C ILE A 56 6.93 -7.45 6.25
N ALA A 57 5.90 -8.07 6.81
CA ALA A 57 5.36 -7.72 8.12
C ALA A 57 6.37 -7.89 9.26
N TYR A 58 7.24 -8.89 9.18
CA TYR A 58 8.16 -9.21 10.27
C TYR A 58 9.58 -8.68 10.06
N GLU A 59 10.10 -8.77 8.82
CA GLU A 59 11.51 -8.46 8.51
C GLU A 59 11.72 -7.01 8.08
N THR A 60 10.63 -6.24 7.85
CA THR A 60 10.73 -4.85 7.40
C THR A 60 9.82 -3.93 8.20
N GLY A 61 10.20 -2.64 8.27
CA GLY A 61 9.31 -1.58 8.76
C GLY A 61 8.32 -1.11 7.69
N GLY A 62 8.56 -1.51 6.45
CA GLY A 62 7.84 -1.20 5.22
C GLY A 62 8.80 -1.08 4.06
N ILE A 63 8.28 -0.96 2.85
CA ILE A 63 9.09 -0.87 1.63
C ILE A 63 8.60 0.32 0.78
N LEU A 64 9.53 1.18 0.41
CA LEU A 64 9.28 2.35 -0.43
C LEU A 64 9.72 2.05 -1.87
N ILE A 65 8.77 2.08 -2.80
CA ILE A 65 9.01 1.85 -4.23
C ILE A 65 9.06 3.18 -4.96
N ASP A 66 10.01 3.34 -5.86
CA ASP A 66 10.20 4.52 -6.70
C ASP A 66 10.21 5.81 -5.87
N ASN A 67 11.16 5.88 -4.91
CA ASN A 67 11.31 7.00 -3.98
C ASN A 67 10.04 7.32 -3.15
N GLY A 68 9.23 6.29 -2.84
CA GLY A 68 8.01 6.42 -2.05
C GLY A 68 6.77 6.78 -2.87
N TRP A 69 6.78 6.52 -4.17
CA TRP A 69 5.56 6.58 -4.97
C TRP A 69 4.52 5.56 -4.49
N ILE A 70 4.92 4.29 -4.32
CA ILE A 70 4.14 3.27 -3.61
C ILE A 70 4.85 2.95 -2.29
N ARG A 71 4.09 2.79 -1.23
CA ARG A 71 4.56 2.57 0.14
C ARG A 71 3.88 1.36 0.72
N PHE A 72 4.59 0.23 0.76
CA PHE A 72 4.11 -1.00 1.39
C PHE A 72 4.27 -0.90 2.91
N PHE A 73 3.23 -1.26 3.62
CA PHE A 73 3.27 -1.34 5.08
C PHE A 73 3.97 -2.61 5.54
N GLY A 74 4.79 -2.48 6.58
CA GLY A 74 5.45 -3.58 7.29
C GLY A 74 5.09 -3.54 8.77
N SER A 75 6.09 -3.71 9.63
CA SER A 75 5.92 -3.58 11.08
C SER A 75 5.89 -2.12 11.59
N GLY A 76 6.08 -1.14 10.70
CA GLY A 76 6.19 0.27 11.03
C GLY A 76 7.65 0.74 11.15
N HIS A 77 7.86 2.02 10.90
CA HIS A 77 9.15 2.71 11.00
C HIS A 77 8.90 4.20 11.24
N GLU A 78 9.86 4.96 11.80
CA GLU A 78 9.69 6.40 12.03
C GLU A 78 9.33 7.20 10.77
N ARG A 79 9.81 6.76 9.60
CA ARG A 79 9.48 7.33 8.29
C ARG A 79 8.20 6.76 7.67
N LEU A 80 7.66 5.68 8.17
CA LEU A 80 6.40 5.06 7.75
C LEU A 80 5.67 4.59 9.01
N SER A 81 5.07 5.53 9.72
CA SER A 81 4.55 5.37 11.07
C SER A 81 3.43 4.33 11.18
N ARG A 82 2.68 4.09 10.10
CA ARG A 82 1.63 3.07 10.05
C ARG A 82 2.21 1.69 9.75
N ASN A 83 1.76 0.70 10.50
CA ASN A 83 2.02 -0.71 10.23
C ASN A 83 0.78 -1.41 9.66
N LEU A 84 0.90 -2.68 9.30
CA LEU A 84 -0.17 -3.48 8.71
C LEU A 84 -1.39 -3.68 9.62
N THR A 85 -1.27 -3.43 10.93
CA THR A 85 -2.33 -3.69 11.91
C THR A 85 -2.99 -2.43 12.46
N ASP A 86 -2.48 -1.24 12.11
CA ASP A 86 -2.99 0.05 12.60
C ASP A 86 -4.30 0.50 11.91
N TRP A 87 -4.68 -0.17 10.83
CA TRP A 87 -5.87 0.13 10.07
C TRP A 87 -7.07 -0.69 10.56
N ASP A 88 -8.25 -0.07 10.55
CA ASP A 88 -9.49 -0.80 10.85
C ASP A 88 -9.72 -1.91 9.81
N ARG A 89 -10.01 -3.12 10.31
CA ARG A 89 -10.27 -4.32 9.50
C ARG A 89 -11.71 -4.80 9.60
N SER A 90 -12.59 -3.99 10.17
CA SER A 90 -14.02 -4.33 10.32
C SER A 90 -14.71 -4.56 8.97
N GLU A 91 -14.22 -3.93 7.91
CA GLU A 91 -14.74 -4.07 6.54
C GLU A 91 -14.22 -5.33 5.80
N HIS A 92 -13.60 -6.25 6.52
CA HIS A 92 -13.07 -7.50 5.95
C HIS A 92 -12.10 -7.33 4.78
N TYR A 93 -11.19 -6.36 4.88
CA TYR A 93 -10.01 -6.24 4.03
C TYR A 93 -8.79 -5.79 4.85
N LEU A 94 -7.61 -5.99 4.31
CA LEU A 94 -6.34 -5.58 4.93
C LEU A 94 -5.65 -4.55 4.04
N LEU A 95 -5.49 -3.31 4.51
CA LEU A 95 -4.67 -2.32 3.82
C LEU A 95 -3.21 -2.76 3.86
N VAL A 96 -2.56 -2.82 2.69
CA VAL A 96 -1.17 -3.30 2.55
C VAL A 96 -0.23 -2.25 1.99
N ALA A 97 -0.76 -1.25 1.28
CA ALA A 97 0.02 -0.16 0.73
C ALA A 97 -0.84 1.08 0.48
N ASN A 98 -0.18 2.21 0.33
CA ASN A 98 -0.75 3.41 -0.24
C ASN A 98 0.20 4.02 -1.27
N ASP A 99 -0.31 4.94 -2.09
CA ASP A 99 0.52 5.72 -2.99
C ASP A 99 0.52 7.21 -2.65
N VAL A 100 1.42 7.93 -3.30
CA VAL A 100 1.60 9.37 -3.05
C VAL A 100 0.45 10.22 -3.60
N VAL A 101 -0.33 9.72 -4.56
CA VAL A 101 -1.46 10.45 -5.15
C VAL A 101 -2.78 10.23 -4.40
N GLY A 102 -2.75 9.54 -3.24
CA GLY A 102 -3.89 9.35 -2.35
C GLY A 102 -4.71 8.09 -2.64
N GLY A 103 -4.12 7.12 -3.34
CA GLY A 103 -4.69 5.79 -3.54
C GLY A 103 -4.30 4.82 -2.42
N PHE A 104 -5.10 3.75 -2.28
CA PHE A 104 -4.91 2.70 -1.29
C PHE A 104 -5.02 1.33 -1.93
N PHE A 105 -4.19 0.39 -1.44
CA PHE A 105 -4.23 -1.01 -1.86
C PHE A 105 -4.59 -1.89 -0.67
N ALA A 106 -5.50 -2.82 -0.90
CA ALA A 106 -5.96 -3.75 0.11
C ALA A 106 -6.02 -5.19 -0.41
N ILE A 107 -5.74 -6.15 0.46
CA ILE A 107 -6.09 -7.56 0.24
C ILE A 107 -7.56 -7.74 0.60
N ASN A 108 -8.35 -8.25 -0.32
CA ASN A 108 -9.74 -8.58 -0.08
C ASN A 108 -9.87 -9.75 0.90
N GLY A 109 -10.52 -9.52 2.04
CA GLY A 109 -10.89 -10.54 3.02
C GLY A 109 -12.35 -10.98 2.90
N GLY A 110 -13.05 -10.58 1.82
CA GLY A 110 -14.46 -10.85 1.56
C GLY A 110 -15.35 -9.60 1.61
N GLY A 111 -14.82 -8.44 1.98
CA GLY A 111 -15.57 -7.17 2.04
C GLY A 111 -15.58 -6.40 0.72
N LEU A 112 -14.69 -6.73 -0.22
CA LEU A 112 -14.54 -5.96 -1.48
C LEU A 112 -15.07 -6.70 -2.71
N GLY A 113 -15.24 -8.02 -2.64
CA GLY A 113 -15.72 -8.85 -3.74
C GLY A 113 -15.63 -10.34 -3.41
N ALA A 114 -15.97 -11.20 -4.38
CA ALA A 114 -15.98 -12.65 -4.21
C ALA A 114 -14.57 -13.28 -4.26
N ASP A 115 -13.60 -12.60 -4.82
CA ASP A 115 -12.22 -13.03 -5.08
C ASP A 115 -11.32 -12.77 -3.86
N VAL A 116 -11.58 -13.46 -2.77
CA VAL A 116 -10.81 -13.33 -1.51
C VAL A 116 -9.33 -13.61 -1.75
N GLY A 117 -8.47 -12.75 -1.19
CA GLY A 117 -7.01 -12.83 -1.31
C GLY A 117 -6.43 -11.97 -2.44
N ASN A 118 -7.25 -11.47 -3.37
CA ASN A 118 -6.81 -10.59 -4.42
C ASN A 118 -6.64 -9.15 -3.93
N ILE A 119 -5.81 -8.39 -4.64
CA ILE A 119 -5.57 -6.97 -4.39
C ILE A 119 -6.67 -6.14 -5.04
N TYR A 120 -7.14 -5.18 -4.28
CA TYR A 120 -8.01 -4.10 -4.73
C TYR A 120 -7.28 -2.77 -4.62
N TYR A 121 -7.53 -1.88 -5.55
CA TYR A 121 -7.02 -0.52 -5.56
C TYR A 121 -8.16 0.49 -5.43
N TRP A 122 -8.02 1.41 -4.50
CA TRP A 122 -8.90 2.56 -4.36
C TRP A 122 -8.21 3.80 -4.92
N SER A 123 -8.39 4.00 -6.21
CA SER A 123 -7.76 5.08 -6.97
C SER A 123 -8.19 6.47 -6.49
N PRO A 124 -7.33 7.51 -6.60
CA PRO A 124 -7.71 8.88 -6.28
C PRO A 124 -8.79 9.48 -7.19
N ASP A 125 -9.04 8.88 -8.36
CA ASP A 125 -10.08 9.27 -9.31
C ASP A 125 -11.34 8.38 -9.25
N SER A 126 -11.41 7.50 -8.26
CA SER A 126 -12.56 6.63 -8.01
C SER A 126 -13.06 6.75 -6.57
N ILE A 127 -14.38 6.61 -6.37
CA ILE A 127 -15.02 6.45 -5.06
C ILE A 127 -15.25 4.97 -4.70
N HIS A 128 -14.86 4.04 -5.57
CA HIS A 128 -15.03 2.61 -5.38
C HIS A 128 -13.69 1.87 -5.41
N TRP A 129 -13.66 0.71 -4.75
CA TRP A 129 -12.57 -0.24 -4.87
C TRP A 129 -12.65 -0.98 -6.21
N GLU A 130 -11.51 -1.17 -6.87
CA GLU A 130 -11.38 -1.88 -8.13
C GLU A 130 -10.44 -3.08 -7.96
N GLY A 131 -10.87 -4.29 -8.32
CA GLY A 131 -10.07 -5.50 -8.25
C GLY A 131 -8.96 -5.50 -9.29
N LEU A 132 -7.74 -5.86 -8.88
CA LEU A 132 -6.60 -5.98 -9.80
C LEU A 132 -6.39 -7.41 -10.31
N GLU A 133 -7.20 -8.36 -9.88
CA GLU A 133 -7.17 -9.79 -10.27
C GLU A 133 -5.82 -10.49 -10.00
N ILE A 134 -5.01 -9.96 -9.11
CA ILE A 134 -3.71 -10.50 -8.70
C ILE A 134 -3.60 -10.62 -7.18
N GLY A 135 -2.82 -11.59 -6.70
CA GLY A 135 -2.49 -11.74 -5.30
C GLY A 135 -1.39 -10.80 -4.83
N PHE A 136 -1.13 -10.77 -3.50
CA PHE A 136 -0.17 -9.85 -2.90
C PHE A 136 1.25 -10.01 -3.44
N THR A 137 1.72 -11.24 -3.65
CA THR A 137 3.07 -11.51 -4.17
C THR A 137 3.26 -10.95 -5.58
N ASP A 138 2.27 -11.16 -6.45
CA ASP A 138 2.31 -10.66 -7.83
C ASP A 138 2.19 -9.13 -7.87
N PHE A 139 1.40 -8.55 -6.96
CA PHE A 139 1.30 -7.10 -6.78
C PHE A 139 2.65 -6.50 -6.38
N PHE A 140 3.34 -7.11 -5.40
CA PHE A 140 4.67 -6.65 -5.00
C PHE A 140 5.67 -6.77 -6.16
N GLN A 141 5.70 -7.90 -6.85
CA GLN A 141 6.56 -8.09 -8.02
C GLN A 141 6.25 -7.07 -9.14
N TRP A 142 4.98 -6.84 -9.42
CA TRP A 142 4.56 -5.84 -10.41
C TRP A 142 5.04 -4.43 -10.03
N SER A 143 4.95 -4.06 -8.75
CA SER A 143 5.27 -2.72 -8.26
C SER A 143 6.74 -2.33 -8.43
N VAL A 144 7.65 -3.31 -8.48
CA VAL A 144 9.09 -3.06 -8.68
C VAL A 144 9.49 -2.96 -10.16
N THR A 145 8.53 -3.13 -11.10
CA THR A 145 8.75 -3.03 -12.55
C THR A 145 8.31 -1.67 -13.12
N LYS A 146 8.80 -1.33 -14.32
CA LYS A 146 8.38 -0.11 -15.05
C LYS A 146 6.89 -0.05 -15.39
N ARG A 147 6.14 -1.15 -15.24
CA ARG A 147 4.69 -1.20 -15.47
C ARG A 147 3.91 -0.23 -14.59
N ILE A 148 4.44 0.15 -13.41
CA ILE A 148 3.84 1.21 -12.58
C ILE A 148 3.78 2.56 -13.30
N ASN A 149 4.67 2.85 -14.25
CA ASN A 149 4.64 4.11 -14.98
C ASN A 149 3.41 4.18 -15.90
N GLU A 150 3.07 3.06 -16.56
CA GLU A 150 1.88 2.96 -17.42
C GLU A 150 0.60 3.04 -16.56
N PHE A 151 0.57 2.33 -15.44
CA PHE A 151 -0.56 2.33 -14.52
C PHE A 151 -0.89 3.73 -13.98
N TYR A 152 0.12 4.50 -13.62
CA TYR A 152 -0.04 5.85 -13.08
C TYR A 152 0.04 6.97 -14.12
N ALA A 153 0.09 6.65 -15.40
CA ALA A 153 0.19 7.68 -16.46
C ALA A 153 -0.99 8.65 -16.42
N SER A 154 -2.22 8.15 -16.30
CA SER A 154 -3.45 8.96 -16.18
C SER A 154 -3.52 9.76 -14.88
N LEU A 155 -2.82 9.33 -13.83
CA LEU A 155 -2.76 9.99 -12.52
C LEU A 155 -1.56 10.96 -12.39
N GLY A 156 -0.93 11.30 -13.50
CA GLY A 156 0.08 12.36 -13.57
C GLY A 156 1.42 12.00 -12.96
N LYS A 157 1.85 10.74 -13.00
CA LYS A 157 3.14 10.31 -12.44
C LYS A 157 4.31 11.15 -12.94
N GLU A 158 4.37 11.44 -14.23
CA GLU A 158 5.42 12.28 -14.82
C GLU A 158 5.37 13.73 -14.31
N ARG A 159 4.16 14.29 -14.15
CA ARG A 159 3.94 15.66 -13.66
C ARG A 159 4.52 15.84 -12.26
N PHE A 160 4.35 14.85 -11.38
CA PHE A 160 4.77 14.93 -10.00
C PHE A 160 6.17 14.38 -9.74
N GLN A 161 6.88 13.87 -10.76
CA GLN A 161 8.16 13.19 -10.64
C GLN A 161 9.23 13.96 -9.83
N LYS A 162 9.25 15.28 -9.91
CA LYS A 162 10.20 16.12 -9.19
C LYS A 162 9.80 16.49 -7.77
N THR A 163 8.54 16.28 -7.41
CA THR A 163 7.98 16.75 -6.13
C THR A 163 7.63 15.63 -5.18
N TYR A 164 7.22 14.45 -5.67
CA TYR A 164 6.72 13.40 -4.77
C TYR A 164 7.80 12.82 -3.84
N SER A 165 9.05 12.77 -4.26
CA SER A 165 10.16 12.31 -3.42
C SER A 165 10.43 13.20 -2.19
N GLN A 166 9.86 14.42 -2.18
CA GLN A 166 9.95 15.36 -1.06
C GLN A 166 8.74 15.27 -0.12
N ILE A 167 7.71 14.51 -0.50
CA ILE A 167 6.51 14.33 0.30
C ILE A 167 6.79 13.26 1.36
N ALA A 168 6.62 13.62 2.63
CA ALA A 168 6.77 12.68 3.73
C ALA A 168 5.84 11.46 3.56
N THR A 169 6.27 10.30 4.00
CA THR A 169 5.57 9.04 3.72
C THR A 169 4.22 8.88 4.45
N ASP A 170 3.97 9.73 5.45
CA ASP A 170 2.67 9.88 6.12
C ASP A 170 1.74 10.89 5.41
N LYS A 171 2.18 11.46 4.27
CA LYS A 171 1.43 12.44 3.47
C LYS A 171 1.17 11.91 2.06
N CYS A 172 0.10 12.44 1.45
CA CYS A 172 -0.24 12.20 0.05
C CYS A 172 -0.78 13.48 -0.60
N LEU A 173 -0.97 13.43 -1.91
CA LEU A 173 -1.59 14.50 -2.67
C LEU A 173 -3.12 14.39 -2.60
N SER A 174 -3.78 15.51 -2.40
CA SER A 174 -5.23 15.69 -2.52
C SER A 174 -5.51 16.68 -3.62
N PHE A 175 -6.52 16.42 -4.42
CA PHE A 175 -6.90 17.20 -5.60
C PHE A 175 -8.23 17.91 -5.35
N TYR A 176 -8.34 19.17 -5.79
CA TYR A 176 -9.60 19.90 -5.72
C TYR A 176 -9.83 20.75 -6.99
N PRO A 177 -10.95 20.58 -7.73
CA PRO A 177 -12.00 19.56 -7.52
C PRO A 177 -11.43 18.14 -7.47
N PHE A 178 -12.11 17.23 -6.75
CA PHE A 178 -11.67 15.82 -6.65
C PHE A 178 -11.62 15.18 -8.02
N LEU A 179 -10.68 14.27 -8.25
CA LEU A 179 -10.50 13.64 -9.56
C LEU A 179 -11.69 12.77 -9.99
N TRP A 180 -12.49 12.27 -9.06
CA TRP A 180 -13.75 11.55 -9.35
C TRP A 180 -14.93 12.49 -9.67
N ALA A 181 -14.77 13.80 -9.45
CA ALA A 181 -15.83 14.77 -9.80
C ALA A 181 -15.74 15.14 -11.28
N LYS A 182 -16.89 15.48 -11.87
CA LYS A 182 -16.97 15.85 -13.30
C LYS A 182 -16.02 16.99 -13.68
N GLU A 183 -15.80 17.91 -12.74
CA GLU A 183 -14.95 19.10 -12.92
C GLU A 183 -13.47 18.83 -12.58
N GLY A 184 -13.15 17.63 -12.05
CA GLY A 184 -11.80 17.27 -11.61
C GLY A 184 -10.98 16.67 -12.75
N SER A 185 -9.72 17.07 -12.85
CA SER A 185 -8.72 16.37 -13.66
C SER A 185 -7.32 16.66 -13.14
N ILE A 186 -6.36 15.82 -13.53
CA ILE A 186 -4.96 16.01 -13.17
C ILE A 186 -4.43 17.39 -13.64
N GLU A 187 -4.92 17.90 -14.77
CA GLU A 187 -4.42 19.14 -15.39
C GLU A 187 -4.92 20.39 -14.69
N ILE A 188 -6.18 20.39 -14.24
CA ILE A 188 -6.86 21.61 -13.75
C ILE A 188 -7.06 21.65 -12.24
N SER A 189 -7.12 20.49 -11.57
CA SER A 189 -7.29 20.45 -10.12
C SER A 189 -6.08 21.05 -9.40
N SER A 190 -6.36 21.88 -8.39
CA SER A 190 -5.34 22.33 -7.45
C SER A 190 -4.89 21.15 -6.58
N VAL A 191 -3.62 21.16 -6.17
CA VAL A 191 -3.03 20.07 -5.42
C VAL A 191 -2.60 20.55 -4.04
N LYS A 192 -2.96 19.78 -3.01
CA LYS A 192 -2.57 20.03 -1.62
C LYS A 192 -1.97 18.75 -1.03
N VAL A 193 -0.97 18.91 -0.17
CA VAL A 193 -0.42 17.81 0.61
C VAL A 193 -1.25 17.66 1.89
N VAL A 194 -1.80 16.46 2.11
CA VAL A 194 -2.61 16.13 3.29
C VAL A 194 -2.04 14.89 3.98
N SER A 195 -2.52 14.54 5.18
CA SER A 195 -2.13 13.26 5.78
C SER A 195 -2.83 12.09 5.08
N VAL A 196 -2.15 10.94 5.03
CA VAL A 196 -2.72 9.69 4.51
C VAL A 196 -3.98 9.31 5.29
N ASP A 197 -3.98 9.51 6.61
CA ASP A 197 -5.15 9.26 7.48
C ASP A 197 -6.36 10.15 7.13
N GLU A 198 -6.11 11.43 6.87
CA GLU A 198 -7.15 12.37 6.46
C GLU A 198 -7.76 11.96 5.12
N MET A 199 -6.92 11.57 4.16
CA MET A 199 -7.36 11.09 2.86
C MET A 199 -8.19 9.80 2.98
N TYR A 200 -7.73 8.84 3.78
CA TYR A 200 -8.45 7.59 3.98
C TYR A 200 -9.82 7.79 4.62
N ARG A 201 -9.90 8.62 5.69
CA ARG A 201 -11.18 8.96 6.34
C ARG A 201 -12.15 9.65 5.39
N LEU A 202 -11.66 10.62 4.61
CA LEU A 202 -12.48 11.29 3.59
C LEU A 202 -13.09 10.28 2.61
N LYS A 203 -12.29 9.33 2.13
CA LYS A 203 -12.77 8.28 1.21
C LYS A 203 -13.83 7.38 1.86
N LEU A 204 -13.65 7.00 3.13
CA LEU A 204 -14.65 6.23 3.88
C LEU A 204 -15.98 7.00 4.05
N GLU A 205 -15.93 8.28 4.38
CA GLU A 205 -17.11 9.14 4.52
C GLU A 205 -17.88 9.24 3.20
N LEU A 206 -17.17 9.32 2.07
CA LEU A 206 -17.79 9.35 0.75
C LEU A 206 -18.45 8.04 0.37
N LEU A 207 -17.83 6.88 0.67
CA LEU A 207 -18.46 5.57 0.47
C LEU A 207 -19.80 5.46 1.20
N THR A 208 -19.83 5.87 2.47
CA THR A 208 -21.06 5.80 3.29
C THR A 208 -22.14 6.79 2.85
N SER A 209 -21.79 7.88 2.18
CA SER A 209 -22.73 8.89 1.71
C SER A 209 -23.41 8.53 0.38
N VAL A 210 -22.88 7.56 -0.37
CA VAL A 210 -23.38 7.13 -1.69
C VAL A 210 -24.12 5.77 -1.60
N SER A 211 -24.00 5.07 -0.48
CA SER A 211 -24.73 3.83 -0.16
C SER A 211 -26.10 4.13 0.39
#